data_91409c3eee7b473395780343c4dfe536
#
_entry.id   91409c3eee7b473395780343c4dfe536
#
_cell.length_a   1.000
_cell.length_b   1.000
_cell.length_c   1.000
_cell.angle_alpha   90.00
_cell.angle_beta   90.00
_cell.angle_gamma   90.00
#
_symmetry.space_group_name_H-M   'P 1'
#
loop_
_entity.id
_entity.type
_entity.pdbx_description
1 polymer ?
#
loop_
_entity_poly.entity_id
_entity_poly.type
_entity_poly.pdbx_seq_one_letter_code
_entity_poly.pdbx_strand_id
1 'polypeptide(L)'
;MLRNLSTKKYQSRDKNPALLLHSTGHYPADDEIDTSIIYADYYYIEALMRWKKIRAGQSLSEANKFMHPGILHTKESLERMKYYIDHRIEPAYSSYRLLEADSCALSTYQMQGPFEVIARLGVNKHTKRPSEDDHKAAYLNALMWTLTGDEAHARKSIEILNAYSAMLKLIGPNDNDDPLCASLQGSMLANAAELIKHTYSKVTPAEIAGWEKMLRTVFIPVLDTFFKAKPYTNGNWGAAATLSLIHI
;
A
#
# COMPACT_ATOMS: atom_id res chain seq x y z
N MET A 1 -3.04 8.75 29.00
CA MET A 1 -2.05 7.95 28.27
C MET A 1 -0.99 8.83 27.62
N LEU A 2 -1.28 9.70 26.62
CA LEU A 2 -0.29 10.56 25.95
C LEU A 2 0.58 11.39 26.92
N ARG A 3 -0.02 12.00 27.96
CA ARG A 3 0.71 12.76 28.98
C ARG A 3 1.80 11.91 29.66
N ASN A 4 1.53 10.62 29.93
CA ASN A 4 2.51 9.71 30.54
C ASN A 4 3.62 9.35 29.56
N LEU A 5 3.27 9.03 28.32
CA LEU A 5 4.24 8.73 27.25
C LEU A 5 5.16 9.93 26.93
N SER A 6 4.71 11.16 27.20
CA SER A 6 5.49 12.37 27.01
C SER A 6 6.42 12.71 28.20
N THR A 7 6.55 11.83 29.19
CA THR A 7 7.46 12.02 30.33
C THR A 7 8.86 11.54 30.03
N LYS A 8 9.83 11.99 30.82
CA LYS A 8 11.24 11.55 30.73
C LYS A 8 11.42 10.03 30.89
N LYS A 9 10.45 9.35 31.51
CA LYS A 9 10.48 7.89 31.68
C LYS A 9 10.37 7.15 30.34
N TYR A 10 9.56 7.67 29.41
CA TYR A 10 9.24 6.99 28.16
C TYR A 10 9.84 7.66 26.93
N GLN A 11 10.37 8.87 27.05
CA GLN A 11 10.97 9.56 25.92
C GLN A 11 12.49 9.47 25.93
N SER A 12 13.03 9.07 24.80
CA SER A 12 14.46 9.24 24.53
C SER A 12 14.78 10.73 24.35
N ARG A 13 15.80 11.22 25.04
CA ARG A 13 16.22 12.61 24.93
C ARG A 13 17.68 12.78 24.56
N ASP A 14 18.44 11.65 24.46
CA ASP A 14 19.88 11.70 24.33
C ASP A 14 20.40 10.97 23.08
N LYS A 15 20.89 9.75 23.23
CA LYS A 15 21.63 9.04 22.18
C LYS A 15 20.80 8.04 21.38
N ASN A 16 19.61 7.68 21.85
CA ASN A 16 18.75 6.75 21.14
C ASN A 16 17.94 7.52 20.08
N PRO A 17 17.99 7.14 18.80
CA PRO A 17 17.26 7.82 17.73
C PRO A 17 15.73 7.63 17.80
N ALA A 18 15.22 6.68 18.59
CA ALA A 18 13.79 6.48 18.79
C ALA A 18 13.18 7.57 19.68
N LEU A 19 11.89 7.82 19.48
CA LEU A 19 11.13 8.76 20.31
C LEU A 19 10.68 8.14 21.62
N LEU A 20 10.22 6.89 21.58
CA LEU A 20 9.75 6.14 22.75
C LEU A 20 10.74 5.05 23.15
N LEU A 21 10.91 4.95 24.46
CA LEU A 21 11.56 3.84 25.15
C LEU A 21 10.50 2.89 25.71
N HIS A 22 10.93 1.71 26.15
CA HIS A 22 10.08 0.76 26.89
C HIS A 22 8.86 0.28 26.10
N SER A 23 9.06 -0.04 24.82
CA SER A 23 8.05 -0.69 23.99
C SER A 23 8.27 -2.20 23.95
N THR A 24 7.23 -2.95 23.62
CA THR A 24 7.32 -4.41 23.46
C THR A 24 6.67 -4.81 22.16
N GLY A 25 7.43 -5.47 21.28
CA GLY A 25 6.97 -5.94 19.97
C GLY A 25 6.35 -7.33 20.03
N HIS A 26 7.04 -8.30 20.63
CA HIS A 26 6.60 -9.69 20.59
C HIS A 26 6.79 -10.42 21.94
N TYR A 27 5.97 -10.06 22.93
CA TYR A 27 6.03 -10.65 24.27
C TYR A 27 5.99 -12.20 24.30
N PRO A 28 5.13 -12.88 23.51
CA PRO A 28 5.07 -14.36 23.56
C PRO A 28 6.34 -15.06 23.06
N ALA A 29 7.16 -14.39 22.24
CA ALA A 29 8.42 -14.94 21.76
C ALA A 29 9.64 -14.50 22.57
N ASP A 30 9.41 -13.75 23.65
CA ASP A 30 10.46 -13.12 24.46
C ASP A 30 11.41 -12.26 23.62
N ASP A 31 10.86 -11.60 22.60
CA ASP A 31 11.59 -10.78 21.63
C ASP A 31 11.08 -9.34 21.61
N GLU A 32 11.98 -8.40 21.34
CA GLU A 32 11.69 -6.96 21.36
C GLU A 32 10.99 -6.50 22.65
N ILE A 33 11.40 -7.03 23.81
CA ILE A 33 10.84 -6.65 25.11
C ILE A 33 11.62 -5.48 25.69
N ASP A 34 10.88 -4.49 26.19
CA ASP A 34 11.41 -3.29 26.83
C ASP A 34 12.46 -2.55 25.95
N THR A 35 12.16 -2.46 24.66
CA THR A 35 13.04 -1.85 23.67
C THR A 35 12.37 -0.71 22.91
N SER A 36 13.12 -0.02 22.09
CA SER A 36 12.62 1.01 21.19
C SER A 36 12.23 0.37 19.86
N ILE A 37 10.99 0.57 19.42
CA ILE A 37 10.47 0.02 18.17
C ILE A 37 9.79 1.09 17.33
N ILE A 38 10.03 1.05 16.03
CA ILE A 38 9.62 2.11 15.10
C ILE A 38 8.10 2.31 15.03
N TYR A 39 7.31 1.26 15.14
CA TYR A 39 5.85 1.41 15.12
C TYR A 39 5.29 2.00 16.41
N ALA A 40 5.97 1.88 17.54
CA ALA A 40 5.60 2.62 18.75
C ALA A 40 5.78 4.11 18.55
N ASP A 41 6.87 4.52 17.93
CA ASP A 41 7.13 5.92 17.55
C ASP A 41 6.08 6.43 16.56
N TYR A 42 5.76 5.63 15.54
CA TYR A 42 4.72 5.99 14.56
C TYR A 42 3.38 6.29 15.24
N TYR A 43 2.86 5.36 16.05
CA TYR A 43 1.58 5.57 16.73
C TYR A 43 1.62 6.69 17.76
N TYR A 44 2.76 6.92 18.37
CA TYR A 44 2.94 8.04 19.29
C TYR A 44 2.85 9.39 18.56
N ILE A 45 3.53 9.53 17.42
CA ILE A 45 3.47 10.73 16.58
C ILE A 45 2.04 10.95 16.08
N GLU A 46 1.39 9.90 15.57
CA GLU A 46 0.00 9.97 15.12
C GLU A 46 -0.93 10.47 16.22
N ALA A 47 -0.80 9.92 17.43
CA ALA A 47 -1.60 10.33 18.58
C ALA A 47 -1.33 11.81 18.97
N LEU A 48 -0.09 12.29 18.89
CA LEU A 48 0.25 13.69 19.11
C LEU A 48 -0.35 14.60 18.04
N MET A 49 -0.34 14.19 16.78
CA MET A 49 -0.94 14.95 15.68
C MET A 49 -2.46 15.04 15.84
N ARG A 50 -3.12 13.94 16.20
CA ARG A 50 -4.56 13.93 16.52
C ARG A 50 -4.87 14.84 17.72
N TRP A 51 -4.07 14.77 18.77
CA TRP A 51 -4.20 15.64 19.94
C TRP A 51 -4.04 17.13 19.62
N LYS A 52 -3.07 17.47 18.75
CA LYS A 52 -2.89 18.84 18.25
C LYS A 52 -4.12 19.35 17.53
N LYS A 53 -4.74 18.54 16.66
CA LYS A 53 -6.00 18.87 15.96
C LYS A 53 -7.14 19.12 16.94
N ILE A 54 -7.34 18.23 17.92
CA ILE A 54 -8.37 18.37 18.97
C ILE A 54 -8.18 19.69 19.74
N ARG A 55 -6.96 20.02 20.14
CA ARG A 55 -6.67 21.27 20.85
C ARG A 55 -6.89 22.52 20.01
N ALA A 56 -6.79 22.40 18.70
CA ALA A 56 -7.12 23.49 17.75
C ALA A 56 -8.63 23.62 17.48
N GLY A 57 -9.48 22.87 18.20
CA GLY A 57 -10.94 22.89 18.00
C GLY A 57 -11.40 22.17 16.75
N GLN A 58 -10.51 21.42 16.07
CA GLN A 58 -10.87 20.63 14.90
C GLN A 58 -11.56 19.36 15.35
N SER A 59 -12.74 19.08 14.76
CA SER A 59 -13.47 17.83 15.02
C SER A 59 -12.71 16.63 14.49
N LEU A 60 -12.59 15.57 15.28
CA LEU A 60 -12.05 14.29 14.81
C LEU A 60 -12.92 13.66 13.71
N SER A 61 -14.21 14.03 13.64
CA SER A 61 -15.11 13.60 12.57
C SER A 61 -14.74 14.22 11.21
N GLU A 62 -14.18 15.43 11.19
CA GLU A 62 -13.59 16.02 9.97
C GLU A 62 -12.24 15.39 9.61
N ALA A 63 -11.47 14.95 10.61
CA ALA A 63 -10.23 14.22 10.39
C ALA A 63 -10.44 12.79 9.87
N ASN A 64 -11.64 12.23 10.02
CA ASN A 64 -12.02 10.90 9.53
C ASN A 64 -12.69 10.93 8.15
N LYS A 65 -12.78 12.07 7.50
CA LYS A 65 -13.22 12.12 6.11
C LYS A 65 -12.07 11.55 5.26
N PHE A 66 -12.32 10.41 4.64
CA PHE A 66 -11.38 9.84 3.67
C PHE A 66 -11.11 10.90 2.59
N MET A 67 -9.83 11.26 2.44
CA MET A 67 -9.38 12.15 1.36
C MET A 67 -8.76 11.30 0.27
N HIS A 68 -9.23 11.51 -0.95
CA HIS A 68 -8.77 10.79 -2.12
C HIS A 68 -7.98 11.70 -3.07
N PRO A 69 -6.97 11.18 -3.79
CA PRO A 69 -6.36 9.88 -3.58
C PRO A 69 -5.73 9.77 -2.20
N GLY A 70 -5.75 8.57 -1.66
CA GLY A 70 -5.24 8.26 -0.34
C GLY A 70 -4.22 7.14 -0.38
N ILE A 71 -4.16 6.35 0.69
CA ILE A 71 -3.30 5.18 0.79
C ILE A 71 -1.81 5.60 0.82
N LEU A 72 -1.01 5.18 -0.17
CA LEU A 72 0.40 5.57 -0.27
C LEU A 72 0.58 6.99 -0.81
N HIS A 73 -0.38 7.50 -1.58
CA HIS A 73 -0.25 8.74 -2.32
C HIS A 73 -1.40 9.69 -2.02
N THR A 74 -1.21 10.57 -1.05
CA THR A 74 -2.14 11.67 -0.83
C THR A 74 -1.95 12.76 -1.90
N LYS A 75 -2.95 13.61 -2.10
CA LYS A 75 -2.87 14.75 -3.01
C LYS A 75 -1.61 15.60 -2.74
N GLU A 76 -1.38 15.92 -1.47
CA GLU A 76 -0.22 16.73 -1.07
C GLU A 76 1.11 16.00 -1.34
N SER A 77 1.14 14.67 -1.18
CA SER A 77 2.36 13.90 -1.50
C SER A 77 2.65 13.89 -3.00
N LEU A 78 1.63 13.75 -3.84
CA LEU A 78 1.76 13.80 -5.29
C LEU A 78 2.19 15.20 -5.78
N GLU A 79 1.61 16.26 -5.24
CA GLU A 79 2.00 17.64 -5.54
C GLU A 79 3.47 17.90 -5.15
N ARG A 80 3.89 17.42 -3.98
CA ARG A 80 5.29 17.51 -3.54
C ARG A 80 6.23 16.72 -4.44
N MET A 81 5.86 15.50 -4.87
CA MET A 81 6.67 14.71 -5.81
C MET A 81 6.85 15.46 -7.14
N LYS A 82 5.77 15.99 -7.73
CA LYS A 82 5.82 16.81 -8.93
C LYS A 82 6.78 17.98 -8.76
N TYR A 83 6.62 18.73 -7.69
CA TYR A 83 7.49 19.85 -7.38
C TYR A 83 8.98 19.46 -7.36
N TYR A 84 9.31 18.33 -6.71
CA TYR A 84 10.67 17.85 -6.63
C TYR A 84 11.22 17.39 -7.99
N ILE A 85 10.38 16.78 -8.82
CA ILE A 85 10.74 16.36 -10.18
C ILE A 85 11.00 17.58 -11.06
N ASP A 86 10.07 18.54 -11.07
CA ASP A 86 10.15 19.76 -11.91
C ASP A 86 11.39 20.60 -11.57
N HIS A 87 11.75 20.64 -10.29
CA HIS A 87 12.90 21.40 -9.79
C HIS A 87 14.18 20.56 -9.65
N ARG A 88 14.17 19.29 -10.06
CA ARG A 88 15.29 18.34 -9.97
C ARG A 88 15.91 18.24 -8.57
N ILE A 89 15.04 18.21 -7.55
CA ILE A 89 15.49 18.17 -6.13
C ILE A 89 15.86 16.75 -5.75
N GLU A 90 17.11 16.58 -5.30
CA GLU A 90 17.62 15.28 -4.83
C GLU A 90 17.18 14.98 -3.38
N PRO A 91 17.04 13.70 -3.01
CA PRO A 91 17.21 12.47 -3.82
C PRO A 91 15.95 12.06 -4.62
N ALA A 92 14.88 12.85 -4.56
CA ALA A 92 13.60 12.51 -5.17
C ALA A 92 13.70 12.46 -6.72
N TYR A 93 14.49 13.36 -7.30
CA TYR A 93 14.68 13.36 -8.75
C TYR A 93 15.42 12.12 -9.26
N SER A 94 16.46 11.68 -8.58
CA SER A 94 17.13 10.41 -8.91
C SER A 94 16.21 9.21 -8.78
N SER A 95 15.34 9.19 -7.75
CA SER A 95 14.32 8.14 -7.58
C SER A 95 13.30 8.13 -8.72
N TYR A 96 12.87 9.30 -9.18
CA TYR A 96 12.00 9.41 -10.36
C TYR A 96 12.67 8.87 -11.62
N ARG A 97 13.96 9.16 -11.82
CA ARG A 97 14.71 8.63 -12.97
C ARG A 97 14.80 7.11 -12.98
N LEU A 98 14.88 6.47 -11.79
CA LEU A 98 14.81 5.02 -11.68
C LEU A 98 13.41 4.48 -12.01
N LEU A 99 12.35 5.17 -11.57
CA LEU A 99 10.98 4.82 -11.95
C LEU A 99 10.77 4.93 -13.46
N GLU A 100 11.19 6.03 -14.08
CA GLU A 100 11.07 6.25 -15.51
C GLU A 100 11.80 5.20 -16.35
N ALA A 101 12.91 4.66 -15.83
CA ALA A 101 13.70 3.62 -16.47
C ALA A 101 13.18 2.19 -16.22
N ASP A 102 12.23 2.00 -15.31
CA ASP A 102 11.67 0.68 -15.02
C ASP A 102 10.75 0.19 -16.15
N SER A 103 11.04 -1.00 -16.69
CA SER A 103 10.26 -1.56 -17.80
C SER A 103 8.76 -1.70 -17.49
N CYS A 104 8.39 -1.93 -16.22
CA CYS A 104 7.00 -1.98 -15.80
C CYS A 104 6.34 -0.59 -15.74
N ALA A 105 7.12 0.50 -15.71
CA ALA A 105 6.58 1.86 -15.71
C ALA A 105 6.32 2.40 -17.12
N LEU A 106 6.74 1.70 -18.16
CA LEU A 106 6.54 2.14 -19.54
C LEU A 106 5.06 2.01 -19.94
N SER A 107 4.51 3.03 -20.59
CA SER A 107 3.14 2.97 -21.17
C SER A 107 3.01 1.92 -22.29
N THR A 108 4.15 1.47 -22.84
CA THR A 108 4.25 0.40 -23.83
C THR A 108 4.44 -1.00 -23.22
N TYR A 109 4.39 -1.12 -21.89
CA TYR A 109 4.50 -2.41 -21.22
C TYR A 109 3.56 -3.45 -21.83
N GLN A 110 4.08 -4.65 -22.09
CA GLN A 110 3.29 -5.76 -22.62
C GLN A 110 2.86 -6.66 -21.47
N MET A 111 1.56 -6.67 -21.19
CA MET A 111 0.95 -7.50 -20.16
C MET A 111 1.20 -8.98 -20.46
N GLN A 112 1.59 -9.76 -19.44
CA GLN A 112 1.95 -11.16 -19.56
C GLN A 112 0.77 -12.10 -19.26
N GLY A 113 -0.24 -11.62 -18.47
CA GLY A 113 -1.54 -12.26 -18.26
C GLY A 113 -2.63 -11.65 -19.14
N PRO A 114 -3.90 -11.62 -18.69
CA PRO A 114 -4.35 -11.96 -17.33
C PRO A 114 -4.41 -13.46 -17.06
N PHE A 115 -4.34 -13.84 -15.79
CA PHE A 115 -4.45 -15.21 -15.33
C PHE A 115 -5.76 -15.43 -14.55
N GLU A 116 -6.40 -16.59 -14.73
CA GLU A 116 -7.56 -16.98 -13.93
C GLU A 116 -7.17 -17.30 -12.47
N VAL A 117 -5.97 -17.88 -12.31
CA VAL A 117 -5.37 -18.22 -11.01
C VAL A 117 -3.97 -17.66 -10.93
N ILE A 118 -3.67 -16.97 -9.86
CA ILE A 118 -2.30 -16.54 -9.53
C ILE A 118 -1.81 -17.26 -8.29
N ALA A 119 -0.54 -17.66 -8.29
CA ALA A 119 0.07 -18.34 -7.15
C ALA A 119 1.58 -18.10 -7.08
N ARG A 120 2.13 -18.13 -5.87
CA ARG A 120 3.58 -18.03 -5.65
C ARG A 120 4.26 -19.39 -5.70
N LEU A 121 3.56 -20.44 -5.32
CA LEU A 121 4.04 -21.83 -5.27
C LEU A 121 3.06 -22.77 -5.96
N GLY A 122 3.31 -24.08 -5.86
CA GLY A 122 2.43 -25.13 -6.36
C GLY A 122 2.35 -25.21 -7.88
N VAL A 123 1.24 -25.76 -8.37
CA VAL A 123 1.04 -26.03 -9.80
C VAL A 123 0.95 -24.77 -10.65
N ASN A 124 0.48 -23.67 -10.06
CA ASN A 124 0.30 -22.39 -10.73
C ASN A 124 1.50 -21.43 -10.50
N LYS A 125 2.63 -21.91 -9.92
CA LYS A 125 3.81 -21.07 -9.65
C LYS A 125 4.37 -20.33 -10.88
N HIS A 126 4.04 -20.82 -12.10
CA HIS A 126 4.43 -20.18 -13.34
C HIS A 126 3.80 -18.78 -13.51
N THR A 127 2.68 -18.51 -12.84
CA THR A 127 1.99 -17.21 -12.88
C THR A 127 2.62 -16.18 -11.92
N LYS A 128 3.49 -16.60 -10.98
CA LYS A 128 4.07 -15.74 -9.96
C LYS A 128 4.68 -14.47 -10.54
N ARG A 129 5.77 -14.63 -11.26
CA ARG A 129 6.52 -13.49 -11.80
C ARG A 129 5.72 -12.69 -12.82
N PRO A 130 5.04 -13.33 -13.80
CA PRO A 130 4.21 -12.60 -14.74
C PRO A 130 3.13 -11.75 -14.07
N SER A 131 2.39 -12.27 -13.09
CA SER A 131 1.35 -11.50 -12.41
C SER A 131 1.94 -10.41 -11.49
N GLU A 132 3.07 -10.66 -10.82
CA GLU A 132 3.77 -9.66 -10.03
C GLU A 132 4.22 -8.48 -10.90
N ASP A 133 4.76 -8.73 -12.09
CA ASP A 133 5.18 -7.70 -13.03
C ASP A 133 3.98 -6.93 -13.63
N ASP A 134 2.88 -7.62 -13.98
CA ASP A 134 1.66 -6.97 -14.48
C ASP A 134 1.03 -6.06 -13.41
N HIS A 135 0.89 -6.52 -12.17
CA HIS A 135 0.31 -5.71 -11.09
C HIS A 135 1.22 -4.54 -10.71
N LYS A 136 2.54 -4.76 -10.72
CA LYS A 136 3.53 -3.69 -10.60
C LYS A 136 3.36 -2.67 -11.73
N ALA A 137 3.18 -3.13 -12.97
CA ALA A 137 3.00 -2.26 -14.11
C ALA A 137 1.70 -1.45 -14.03
N ALA A 138 0.61 -2.04 -13.54
CA ALA A 138 -0.63 -1.30 -13.28
C ALA A 138 -0.38 -0.12 -12.32
N TYR A 139 0.28 -0.40 -11.19
CA TYR A 139 0.57 0.62 -10.19
C TYR A 139 1.58 1.68 -10.68
N LEU A 140 2.70 1.27 -11.28
CA LEU A 140 3.71 2.21 -11.74
C LEU A 140 3.18 3.09 -12.88
N ASN A 141 2.36 2.58 -13.77
CA ASN A 141 1.71 3.38 -14.79
C ASN A 141 0.66 4.34 -14.20
N ALA A 142 -0.12 3.95 -13.19
CA ALA A 142 -1.00 4.87 -12.48
C ALA A 142 -0.20 6.03 -11.83
N LEU A 143 0.94 5.71 -11.23
CA LEU A 143 1.83 6.72 -10.65
C LEU A 143 2.45 7.62 -11.72
N MET A 144 2.97 7.06 -12.80
CA MET A 144 3.51 7.84 -13.93
C MET A 144 2.46 8.78 -14.52
N TRP A 145 1.21 8.33 -14.69
CA TRP A 145 0.11 9.21 -15.09
C TRP A 145 -0.01 10.41 -14.15
N THR A 146 -0.04 10.17 -12.83
CA THR A 146 -0.20 11.28 -11.86
C THR A 146 1.00 12.24 -11.86
N LEU A 147 2.20 11.76 -12.15
CA LEU A 147 3.42 12.58 -12.15
C LEU A 147 3.62 13.35 -13.45
N THR A 148 3.30 12.75 -14.60
CA THR A 148 3.60 13.29 -15.92
C THR A 148 2.39 13.91 -16.62
N GLY A 149 1.18 13.44 -16.31
CA GLY A 149 -0.04 13.80 -17.05
C GLY A 149 -0.17 13.12 -18.42
N ASP A 150 0.71 12.18 -18.77
CA ASP A 150 0.60 11.45 -20.03
C ASP A 150 -0.48 10.37 -19.94
N GLU A 151 -1.58 10.55 -20.68
CA GLU A 151 -2.72 9.63 -20.72
C GLU A 151 -2.36 8.20 -21.18
N ALA A 152 -1.25 8.01 -21.88
CA ALA A 152 -0.82 6.68 -22.29
C ALA A 152 -0.58 5.77 -21.06
N HIS A 153 -0.03 6.35 -19.98
CA HIS A 153 0.16 5.65 -18.72
C HIS A 153 -1.17 5.35 -18.03
N ALA A 154 -2.12 6.29 -17.98
CA ALA A 154 -3.45 6.02 -17.42
C ALA A 154 -4.14 4.87 -18.16
N ARG A 155 -4.12 4.89 -19.50
CA ARG A 155 -4.71 3.82 -20.32
C ARG A 155 -4.05 2.46 -20.08
N LYS A 156 -2.72 2.41 -19.91
CA LYS A 156 -2.01 1.16 -19.60
C LYS A 156 -2.41 0.59 -18.25
N SER A 157 -2.51 1.42 -17.22
CA SER A 157 -2.98 0.99 -15.91
C SER A 157 -4.40 0.44 -15.98
N ILE A 158 -5.32 1.14 -16.66
CA ILE A 158 -6.72 0.72 -16.85
C ILE A 158 -6.79 -0.60 -17.64
N GLU A 159 -6.01 -0.76 -18.70
CA GLU A 159 -5.91 -1.99 -19.49
C GLU A 159 -5.64 -3.21 -18.58
N ILE A 160 -4.61 -3.10 -17.72
CA ILE A 160 -4.23 -4.19 -16.83
C ILE A 160 -5.32 -4.43 -15.77
N LEU A 161 -5.82 -3.39 -15.12
CA LEU A 161 -6.88 -3.48 -14.12
C LEU A 161 -8.14 -4.13 -14.68
N ASN A 162 -8.56 -3.75 -15.88
CA ASN A 162 -9.72 -4.32 -16.55
C ASN A 162 -9.51 -5.80 -16.92
N ALA A 163 -8.35 -6.15 -17.46
CA ALA A 163 -8.04 -7.52 -17.85
C ALA A 163 -8.08 -8.46 -16.64
N TYR A 164 -7.40 -8.07 -15.53
CA TYR A 164 -7.40 -8.90 -14.33
C TYR A 164 -8.77 -8.92 -13.64
N SER A 165 -9.51 -7.81 -13.58
CA SER A 165 -10.85 -7.80 -12.98
C SER A 165 -11.86 -8.66 -13.73
N ALA A 166 -11.65 -8.88 -15.02
CA ALA A 166 -12.49 -9.78 -15.83
C ALA A 166 -12.09 -11.26 -15.70
N MET A 167 -10.82 -11.57 -15.44
CA MET A 167 -10.28 -12.92 -15.54
C MET A 167 -9.95 -13.56 -14.20
N LEU A 168 -9.36 -12.81 -13.25
CA LEU A 168 -8.81 -13.37 -12.02
C LEU A 168 -9.92 -13.85 -11.08
N LYS A 169 -9.87 -15.13 -10.68
CA LYS A 169 -10.87 -15.77 -9.81
C LYS A 169 -10.30 -16.27 -8.49
N LEU A 170 -9.00 -16.61 -8.46
CA LEU A 170 -8.43 -17.32 -7.32
C LEU A 170 -6.95 -16.98 -7.11
N ILE A 171 -6.56 -16.94 -5.83
CA ILE A 171 -5.18 -16.93 -5.39
C ILE A 171 -4.88 -18.27 -4.73
N GLY A 172 -3.85 -18.97 -5.18
CA GLY A 172 -3.51 -20.29 -4.69
C GLY A 172 -3.95 -21.41 -5.66
N PRO A 173 -4.51 -22.53 -5.23
CA PRO A 173 -5.21 -22.79 -3.97
C PRO A 173 -4.34 -23.48 -2.90
N ASN A 174 -4.66 -23.17 -1.65
CA ASN A 174 -4.15 -23.86 -0.45
C ASN A 174 -2.63 -23.86 -0.28
N ASP A 175 -1.99 -22.79 -0.67
CA ASP A 175 -0.57 -22.57 -0.49
C ASP A 175 -0.34 -21.70 0.76
N ASN A 176 0.69 -22.03 1.53
CA ASN A 176 1.09 -21.21 2.69
C ASN A 176 1.42 -19.76 2.29
N ASP A 177 1.84 -19.52 1.05
CA ASP A 177 2.19 -18.21 0.51
C ASP A 177 0.97 -17.41 -0.04
N ASP A 178 -0.23 -17.98 -0.06
CA ASP A 178 -1.43 -17.30 -0.59
C ASP A 178 -1.71 -15.96 0.10
N PRO A 179 -1.61 -15.84 1.45
CA PRO A 179 -1.79 -14.55 2.11
C PRO A 179 -0.73 -13.51 1.72
N LEU A 180 0.51 -13.94 1.53
CA LEU A 180 1.58 -13.05 1.08
C LEU A 180 1.37 -12.62 -0.37
N CYS A 181 0.93 -13.54 -1.23
CA CYS A 181 0.53 -13.25 -2.61
C CYS A 181 -0.59 -12.19 -2.64
N ALA A 182 -1.67 -12.43 -1.89
CA ALA A 182 -2.79 -11.51 -1.79
C ALA A 182 -2.37 -10.14 -1.27
N SER A 183 -1.51 -10.09 -0.26
CA SER A 183 -1.03 -8.86 0.35
C SER A 183 -0.23 -8.00 -0.62
N LEU A 184 0.80 -8.57 -1.22
CA LEU A 184 1.72 -7.84 -2.10
C LEU A 184 1.04 -7.39 -3.39
N GLN A 185 0.31 -8.29 -4.04
CA GLN A 185 -0.32 -8.00 -5.33
C GLN A 185 -1.60 -7.19 -5.16
N GLY A 186 -2.40 -7.46 -4.12
CA GLY A 186 -3.60 -6.68 -3.80
C GLY A 186 -3.30 -5.23 -3.50
N SER A 187 -2.22 -4.94 -2.75
CA SER A 187 -1.81 -3.56 -2.47
C SER A 187 -1.43 -2.78 -3.74
N MET A 188 -0.76 -3.42 -4.70
CA MET A 188 -0.41 -2.78 -5.97
C MET A 188 -1.65 -2.44 -6.79
N LEU A 189 -2.58 -3.39 -6.94
CA LEU A 189 -3.83 -3.18 -7.67
C LEU A 189 -4.73 -2.13 -6.99
N ALA A 190 -4.82 -2.15 -5.65
CA ALA A 190 -5.60 -1.17 -4.90
C ALA A 190 -5.04 0.25 -5.07
N ASN A 191 -3.71 0.42 -4.99
CA ASN A 191 -3.08 1.72 -5.23
C ASN A 191 -3.25 2.20 -6.68
N ALA A 192 -3.15 1.30 -7.66
CA ALA A 192 -3.41 1.62 -9.06
C ALA A 192 -4.84 2.11 -9.26
N ALA A 193 -5.81 1.35 -8.75
CA ALA A 193 -7.24 1.69 -8.83
C ALA A 193 -7.56 3.01 -8.13
N GLU A 194 -7.01 3.24 -6.94
CA GLU A 194 -7.19 4.48 -6.18
C GLU A 194 -6.68 5.70 -6.95
N LEU A 195 -5.44 5.62 -7.46
CA LEU A 195 -4.87 6.72 -8.25
C LEU A 195 -5.71 7.01 -9.49
N ILE A 196 -6.04 5.99 -10.29
CA ILE A 196 -6.81 6.19 -11.52
C ILE A 196 -8.22 6.71 -11.21
N LYS A 197 -8.94 6.09 -10.26
CA LYS A 197 -10.30 6.49 -9.87
C LYS A 197 -10.40 7.97 -9.50
N HIS A 198 -9.40 8.50 -8.81
CA HIS A 198 -9.47 9.85 -8.24
C HIS A 198 -8.67 10.91 -9.01
N THR A 199 -7.91 10.52 -10.04
CA THR A 199 -7.12 11.49 -10.83
C THR A 199 -7.38 11.45 -12.33
N TYR A 200 -8.04 10.41 -12.85
CA TYR A 200 -8.33 10.28 -14.27
C TYR A 200 -9.82 10.33 -14.56
N SER A 201 -10.28 11.42 -15.14
CA SER A 201 -11.72 11.71 -15.32
C SER A 201 -12.44 10.84 -16.36
N LYS A 202 -11.70 10.08 -17.19
CA LYS A 202 -12.29 9.27 -18.27
C LYS A 202 -12.54 7.81 -17.86
N VAL A 203 -12.22 7.42 -16.61
CA VAL A 203 -12.57 6.10 -16.09
C VAL A 203 -14.07 6.00 -15.86
N THR A 204 -14.65 4.86 -16.21
CA THR A 204 -16.09 4.64 -16.10
C THR A 204 -16.50 4.03 -14.76
N PRO A 205 -17.73 4.26 -14.27
CA PRO A 205 -18.23 3.59 -13.07
C PRO A 205 -18.23 2.04 -13.18
N ALA A 206 -18.41 1.50 -14.39
CA ALA A 206 -18.40 0.05 -14.63
C ALA A 206 -17.00 -0.55 -14.43
N GLU A 207 -15.96 0.13 -14.90
CA GLU A 207 -14.56 -0.28 -14.69
C GLU A 207 -14.21 -0.27 -13.21
N ILE A 208 -14.54 0.82 -12.50
CA ILE A 208 -14.34 0.94 -11.05
C ILE A 208 -15.04 -0.21 -10.30
N ALA A 209 -16.31 -0.46 -10.61
CA ALA A 209 -17.08 -1.54 -9.99
C ALA A 209 -16.45 -2.93 -10.25
N GLY A 210 -15.89 -3.15 -11.43
CA GLY A 210 -15.14 -4.37 -11.76
C GLY A 210 -13.91 -4.56 -10.90
N TRP A 211 -13.11 -3.51 -10.73
CA TRP A 211 -11.89 -3.53 -9.89
C TRP A 211 -12.24 -3.75 -8.41
N GLU A 212 -13.23 -3.02 -7.89
CA GLU A 212 -13.71 -3.20 -6.52
C GLU A 212 -14.23 -4.63 -6.28
N LYS A 213 -15.00 -5.18 -7.23
CA LYS A 213 -15.49 -6.56 -7.15
C LYS A 213 -14.32 -7.54 -7.06
N MET A 214 -13.33 -7.44 -7.94
CA MET A 214 -12.15 -8.32 -7.92
C MET A 214 -11.44 -8.26 -6.56
N LEU A 215 -11.13 -7.06 -6.06
CA LEU A 215 -10.47 -6.90 -4.77
C LEU A 215 -11.27 -7.54 -3.63
N ARG A 216 -12.59 -7.31 -3.59
CA ARG A 216 -13.49 -7.83 -2.54
C ARG A 216 -13.72 -9.34 -2.62
N THR A 217 -13.74 -9.93 -3.81
CA THR A 217 -14.10 -11.35 -3.97
C THR A 217 -12.90 -12.28 -4.10
N VAL A 218 -11.73 -11.77 -4.48
CA VAL A 218 -10.52 -12.59 -4.69
C VAL A 218 -9.49 -12.33 -3.57
N PHE A 219 -9.19 -11.07 -3.24
CA PHE A 219 -8.11 -10.73 -2.32
C PHE A 219 -8.57 -10.72 -0.84
N ILE A 220 -9.65 -10.01 -0.52
CA ILE A 220 -10.13 -9.90 0.87
C ILE A 220 -10.37 -11.26 1.54
N PRO A 221 -11.00 -12.27 0.90
CA PRO A 221 -11.26 -13.56 1.57
C PRO A 221 -9.98 -14.28 2.00
N VAL A 222 -8.90 -14.16 1.23
CA VAL A 222 -7.60 -14.75 1.58
C VAL A 222 -7.00 -14.04 2.79
N LEU A 223 -7.06 -12.70 2.81
CA LEU A 223 -6.56 -11.88 3.93
C LEU A 223 -7.38 -12.10 5.20
N ASP A 224 -8.71 -12.16 5.09
CA ASP A 224 -9.60 -12.45 6.21
C ASP A 224 -9.33 -13.83 6.82
N THR A 225 -9.08 -14.83 5.99
CA THR A 225 -8.72 -16.17 6.43
C THR A 225 -7.39 -16.15 7.17
N PHE A 226 -6.41 -15.42 6.67
CA PHE A 226 -5.10 -15.27 7.32
C PHE A 226 -5.24 -14.63 8.71
N PHE A 227 -6.00 -13.55 8.87
CA PHE A 227 -6.20 -12.89 10.16
C PHE A 227 -7.00 -13.71 11.17
N LYS A 228 -7.78 -14.68 10.72
CA LYS A 228 -8.48 -15.65 11.62
C LYS A 228 -7.58 -16.80 12.05
N ALA A 229 -6.52 -17.09 11.34
CA ALA A 229 -5.56 -18.16 11.65
C ALA A 229 -4.60 -17.71 12.75
N LYS A 230 -4.69 -18.35 13.95
CA LYS A 230 -3.75 -18.11 15.06
C LYS A 230 -2.61 -19.13 15.00
N PRO A 231 -1.37 -18.75 15.34
CA PRO A 231 -0.84 -17.48 15.91
C PRO A 231 -0.08 -16.61 14.90
N TYR A 232 -0.19 -16.82 13.61
CA TYR A 232 0.74 -16.35 12.56
C TYR A 232 0.52 -14.91 12.06
N THR A 233 -0.36 -14.14 12.71
CA THR A 233 -0.68 -12.77 12.25
C THR A 233 0.31 -11.71 12.71
N ASN A 234 1.28 -12.06 13.52
CA ASN A 234 2.29 -11.14 14.05
C ASN A 234 3.61 -11.35 13.30
N GLY A 235 3.93 -10.48 12.38
CA GLY A 235 5.15 -10.56 11.60
C GLY A 235 5.04 -9.78 10.30
N ASN A 236 6.02 -9.93 9.43
CA ASN A 236 6.05 -9.24 8.13
C ASN A 236 4.83 -9.58 7.23
N TRP A 237 4.29 -10.78 7.31
CA TRP A 237 3.08 -11.16 6.59
C TRP A 237 1.84 -10.42 7.12
N GLY A 238 1.73 -10.30 8.45
CA GLY A 238 0.66 -9.53 9.08
C GLY A 238 0.75 -8.06 8.72
N ALA A 239 1.95 -7.49 8.70
CA ALA A 239 2.17 -6.12 8.25
C ALA A 239 1.78 -5.92 6.78
N ALA A 240 2.19 -6.82 5.89
CA ALA A 240 1.82 -6.78 4.48
C ALA A 240 0.31 -6.92 4.26
N ALA A 241 -0.34 -7.86 4.97
CA ALA A 241 -1.78 -8.08 4.89
C ALA A 241 -2.57 -6.87 5.42
N THR A 242 -2.13 -6.27 6.54
CA THR A 242 -2.72 -5.04 7.07
C THR A 242 -2.58 -3.90 6.09
N LEU A 243 -1.39 -3.72 5.52
CA LEU A 243 -1.15 -2.69 4.49
C LEU A 243 -2.10 -2.86 3.31
N SER A 244 -2.30 -4.09 2.83
CA SER A 244 -3.21 -4.38 1.72
C SER A 244 -4.67 -4.05 2.07
N LEU A 245 -5.16 -4.46 3.26
CA LEU A 245 -6.54 -4.21 3.68
C LEU A 245 -6.86 -2.74 3.91
N ILE A 246 -5.92 -1.95 4.37
CA ILE A 246 -6.08 -0.49 4.51
C ILE A 246 -6.35 0.14 3.13
N HIS A 247 -5.92 -0.53 2.06
CA HIS A 247 -5.96 -0.05 0.69
C HIS A 247 -7.17 -0.56 -0.11
N ILE A 248 -7.87 -1.60 0.36
CA ILE A 248 -9.04 -2.18 -0.28
C ILE A 248 -10.33 -1.70 0.41
#